data_408d75fc001cbcdd9074d46e165fdb28
#
_entry.id   408d75fc001cbcdd9074d46e165fdb28
#
_cell.length_a   1.000
_cell.length_b   1.000
_cell.length_c   1.000
_cell.angle_alpha   90.00
_cell.angle_beta   90.00
_cell.angle_gamma   90.00
#
_symmetry.space_group_name_H-M   'P 1'
#
loop_
_entity.id
_entity.type
_entity.pdbx_description
1 polymer ?
#
loop_
_entity_poly.entity_id
_entity_poly.type
_entity_poly.pdbx_seq_one_letter_code
_entity_poly.pdbx_strand_id
1 'polypeptide(L)'
;MIFNMVGGGGNLKSANGSQGADSVNYTLTVTGLGFRPYAALAVSNTSPASTDGVRGFVCDADGNVIRTAGAANIATVSDDGFTIRMPSNKLMTYHWSAVGK
;
A
#
# COMPACT_ATOMS: atom_id res chain seq x y z
N MET A 1 18.05 9.23 7.57
CA MET A 1 18.59 9.02 6.86
C MET A 1 18.45 9.40 5.65
N ILE A 2 18.86 9.68 5.02
CA ILE A 2 18.73 10.09 3.95
C ILE A 2 19.10 9.41 3.05
N PHE A 3 18.88 8.78 2.70
CA PHE A 3 19.19 8.16 1.89
C PHE A 3 19.25 8.69 0.84
N ASN A 4 19.30 9.40 0.74
CA ASN A 4 19.40 9.89 -0.13
C ASN A 4 19.57 9.75 -1.15
N MET A 5 19.31 9.75 -1.22
CA MET A 5 19.15 9.79 -2.21
C MET A 5 19.87 10.20 -3.10
N VAL A 6 20.43 10.29 -2.99
CA VAL A 6 21.30 10.68 -3.64
C VAL A 6 21.26 10.31 -4.94
N GLY A 7 21.85 10.22 -5.68
CA GLY A 7 21.92 9.88 -6.99
C GLY A 7 20.68 9.40 -7.70
N GLY A 8 20.03 8.53 -7.13
CA GLY A 8 18.84 7.97 -7.74
C GLY A 8 17.56 8.63 -7.34
N GLY A 9 17.65 9.61 -6.48
CA GLY A 9 16.45 10.16 -5.88
C GLY A 9 15.50 10.79 -6.85
N GLY A 10 16.01 11.32 -7.93
CA GLY A 10 15.18 11.99 -8.90
C GLY A 10 14.14 11.12 -9.58
N ASN A 11 14.28 9.81 -9.48
CA ASN A 11 13.35 8.90 -10.14
C ASN A 11 12.27 8.36 -9.22
N LEU A 12 12.32 8.71 -7.95
CA LEU A 12 11.31 8.23 -7.03
C LEU A 12 10.01 8.99 -7.21
N LYS A 13 8.92 8.27 -7.13
CA LYS A 13 7.58 8.83 -7.21
C LYS A 13 6.79 8.42 -5.97
N SER A 14 5.85 9.25 -5.62
CA SER A 14 4.99 8.95 -4.49
C SER A 14 3.57 9.40 -4.80
N ALA A 15 2.63 8.78 -4.10
CA ALA A 15 1.23 9.14 -4.20
C ALA A 15 0.54 8.77 -2.90
N ASN A 16 -0.58 9.41 -2.65
CA ASN A 16 -1.40 9.08 -1.49
C ASN A 16 -2.85 9.37 -1.83
N GLY A 17 -3.73 8.79 -1.03
CA GLY A 17 -5.15 8.99 -1.25
C GLY A 17 -5.96 8.29 -0.18
N SER A 18 -7.25 8.23 -0.39
CA SER A 18 -8.15 7.51 0.49
C SER A 18 -9.28 6.90 -0.32
N GLN A 19 -9.70 5.71 0.08
CA GLN A 19 -10.83 5.03 -0.55
C GLN A 19 -11.29 3.88 0.32
N GLY A 20 -12.47 3.37 0.05
CA GLY A 20 -13.01 2.22 0.75
C GLY A 20 -12.49 0.92 0.18
N ALA A 21 -12.57 -0.13 0.98
CA ALA A 21 -12.27 -1.46 0.51
C ALA A 21 -13.48 -2.05 -0.21
N ASP A 22 -13.22 -2.99 -1.12
CA ASP A 22 -14.27 -3.71 -1.82
C ASP A 22 -15.06 -4.58 -0.83
N SER A 23 -16.39 -4.51 -0.90
CA SER A 23 -17.24 -5.21 0.05
C SER A 23 -17.36 -6.70 -0.21
N VAL A 24 -16.94 -7.16 -1.37
CA VAL A 24 -17.03 -8.58 -1.72
C VAL A 24 -15.76 -9.31 -1.31
N ASN A 25 -14.62 -8.78 -1.70
CA ASN A 25 -13.34 -9.42 -1.46
C ASN A 25 -12.55 -8.78 -0.34
N TYR A 26 -13.03 -7.69 0.20
CA TYR A 26 -12.35 -6.94 1.27
C TYR A 26 -10.96 -6.52 0.84
N THR A 27 -10.83 -6.05 -0.39
CA THR A 27 -9.55 -5.61 -0.93
C THR A 27 -9.55 -4.11 -1.17
N LEU A 28 -8.38 -3.52 -0.92
CA LEU A 28 -8.11 -2.15 -1.27
C LEU A 28 -7.31 -2.17 -2.56
N THR A 29 -7.91 -1.75 -3.66
CA THR A 29 -7.26 -1.75 -4.97
C THR A 29 -7.06 -0.31 -5.41
N VAL A 30 -5.80 0.05 -5.60
CA VAL A 30 -5.41 1.38 -6.05
C VAL A 30 -4.80 1.26 -7.44
N THR A 31 -5.32 2.04 -8.38
CA THR A 31 -4.84 2.05 -9.75
C THR A 31 -4.60 3.50 -10.18
N GLY A 32 -3.97 3.66 -11.32
CA GLY A 32 -3.76 5.00 -11.86
C GLY A 32 -2.59 5.73 -11.24
N LEU A 33 -1.68 5.01 -10.56
CA LEU A 33 -0.53 5.66 -9.94
C LEU A 33 0.44 6.24 -10.95
N GLY A 34 0.55 5.62 -12.13
CA GLY A 34 1.55 6.03 -13.10
C GLY A 34 2.93 5.52 -12.78
N PHE A 35 3.06 4.63 -11.82
CA PHE A 35 4.34 4.01 -11.47
C PHE A 35 4.08 2.70 -10.73
N ARG A 36 5.09 1.86 -10.71
CA ARG A 36 5.03 0.60 -9.96
C ARG A 36 5.52 0.86 -8.54
N PRO A 37 4.68 0.66 -7.53
CA PRO A 37 5.10 0.92 -6.16
C PRO A 37 6.11 -0.10 -5.66
N TYR A 38 7.07 0.35 -4.87
CA TYR A 38 7.98 -0.50 -4.12
C TYR A 38 7.39 -0.84 -2.77
N ALA A 39 6.56 0.05 -2.24
CA ALA A 39 5.99 -0.12 -0.91
C ALA A 39 4.74 0.73 -0.82
N ALA A 40 3.83 0.29 0.01
CA ALA A 40 2.65 1.09 0.34
C ALA A 40 2.20 0.74 1.75
N LEU A 41 1.51 1.69 2.34
CA LEU A 41 0.89 1.53 3.66
C LEU A 41 -0.52 2.06 3.59
N ALA A 42 -1.44 1.32 4.18
CA ALA A 42 -2.83 1.74 4.27
C ALA A 42 -3.30 1.62 5.71
N VAL A 43 -3.98 2.64 6.19
CA VAL A 43 -4.52 2.66 7.54
C VAL A 43 -5.97 3.12 7.49
N SER A 44 -6.78 2.59 8.40
CA SER A 44 -8.17 3.02 8.49
C SER A 44 -8.25 4.39 9.13
N ASN A 45 -9.33 5.09 8.84
CA ASN A 45 -9.55 6.41 9.41
C ASN A 45 -10.34 6.36 10.72
N THR A 46 -10.59 5.16 11.24
CA THR A 46 -11.33 4.99 12.48
C THR A 46 -10.47 4.30 13.51
N SER A 47 -10.82 4.43 14.76
CA SER A 47 -10.18 3.74 15.87
C SER A 47 -8.66 3.73 15.76
N PRO A 48 -8.00 4.80 16.13
CA PRO A 48 -6.55 4.89 16.01
C PRO A 48 -5.81 3.82 16.82
N ALA A 49 -6.48 3.18 17.74
CA ALA A 49 -5.85 2.15 18.54
C ALA A 49 -5.88 0.77 17.88
N SER A 50 -6.59 0.60 16.77
CA SER A 50 -6.75 -0.70 16.15
C SER A 50 -5.62 -0.97 15.16
N THR A 51 -4.94 -2.08 15.33
CA THR A 51 -3.94 -2.53 14.37
C THR A 51 -4.56 -3.33 13.23
N ASP A 52 -5.82 -3.73 13.37
CA ASP A 52 -6.49 -4.48 12.32
C ASP A 52 -6.67 -3.68 11.05
N GLY A 53 -6.71 -2.38 11.17
CA GLY A 53 -6.86 -1.50 10.01
C GLY A 53 -5.56 -1.05 9.39
N VAL A 54 -4.45 -1.68 9.75
CA VAL A 54 -3.13 -1.31 9.22
C VAL A 54 -2.62 -2.44 8.34
N ARG A 55 -2.35 -2.14 7.09
CA ARG A 55 -1.82 -3.10 6.13
C ARG A 55 -0.76 -2.42 5.28
N GLY A 56 0.18 -3.20 4.81
CA GLY A 56 1.21 -2.65 3.95
C GLY A 56 2.05 -3.74 3.32
N PHE A 57 2.99 -3.35 2.47
CA PHE A 57 3.90 -4.27 1.82
C PHE A 57 5.18 -3.56 1.42
N VAL A 58 6.21 -4.33 1.20
CA VAL A 58 7.44 -3.87 0.55
C VAL A 58 7.82 -4.87 -0.51
N CYS A 59 8.50 -4.39 -1.55
CA CYS A 59 8.95 -5.20 -2.66
C CYS A 59 10.47 -5.28 -2.68
N ASP A 60 10.99 -6.31 -3.34
CA ASP A 60 12.42 -6.42 -3.60
C ASP A 60 12.79 -5.59 -4.84
N ALA A 61 14.05 -5.64 -5.23
CA ALA A 61 14.55 -4.88 -6.36
C ALA A 61 13.90 -5.30 -7.68
N ASP A 62 13.38 -6.51 -7.75
CA ASP A 62 12.73 -7.01 -8.95
C ASP A 62 11.24 -6.69 -8.98
N GLY A 63 10.74 -6.05 -7.94
CA GLY A 63 9.34 -5.65 -7.87
C GLY A 63 8.42 -6.72 -7.32
N ASN A 64 8.95 -7.76 -6.71
CA ASN A 64 8.13 -8.80 -6.09
C ASN A 64 7.86 -8.46 -4.64
N VAL A 65 6.63 -8.66 -4.20
CA VAL A 65 6.28 -8.45 -2.79
C VAL A 65 7.00 -9.49 -1.95
N ILE A 66 7.86 -9.04 -1.05
CA ILE A 66 8.63 -9.92 -0.18
C ILE A 66 8.17 -9.88 1.27
N ARG A 67 7.41 -8.88 1.65
CA ARG A 67 6.93 -8.78 3.02
C ARG A 67 5.66 -7.98 3.05
N THR A 68 4.72 -8.44 3.84
CA THR A 68 3.48 -7.72 4.09
C THR A 68 3.33 -7.50 5.58
N ALA A 69 2.59 -6.47 5.94
CA ALA A 69 2.32 -6.13 7.33
C ALA A 69 0.83 -6.26 7.60
N GLY A 70 0.50 -6.78 8.74
CA GLY A 70 -0.87 -7.02 9.14
C GLY A 70 -1.24 -8.49 9.05
N ALA A 71 -2.30 -8.89 9.72
CA ALA A 71 -2.75 -10.27 9.72
C ALA A 71 -3.43 -10.61 8.39
N ALA A 72 -3.34 -11.87 7.97
CA ALA A 72 -3.95 -12.37 6.74
C ALA A 72 -3.61 -11.51 5.52
N ASN A 73 -2.39 -11.08 5.49
CA ASN A 73 -1.97 -10.07 4.55
C ASN A 73 -1.61 -10.66 3.20
N ILE A 74 -2.34 -10.27 2.21
CA ILE A 74 -2.06 -10.61 0.83
C ILE A 74 -1.95 -9.28 0.09
N ALA A 75 -0.87 -9.14 -0.66
CA ALA A 75 -0.69 -7.93 -1.45
C ALA A 75 -0.15 -8.31 -2.82
N THR A 76 -0.60 -7.60 -3.82
CA THR A 76 -0.08 -7.74 -5.18
C THR A 76 0.22 -6.35 -5.73
N VAL A 77 1.15 -6.30 -6.68
CA VAL A 77 1.61 -5.04 -7.24
C VAL A 77 1.56 -5.14 -8.76
N SER A 78 1.16 -4.04 -9.38
CA SER A 78 1.19 -3.91 -10.83
C SER A 78 2.05 -2.70 -11.20
N ASP A 79 2.22 -2.48 -12.50
CA ASP A 79 2.98 -1.33 -12.97
C ASP A 79 2.27 0.00 -12.70
N ASP A 80 1.04 -0.03 -12.23
CA ASP A 80 0.23 1.15 -12.08
C ASP A 80 -0.50 1.22 -10.73
N GLY A 81 -0.24 0.28 -9.83
CA GLY A 81 -0.96 0.28 -8.57
C GLY A 81 -0.70 -0.95 -7.72
N PHE A 82 -1.61 -1.18 -6.79
CA PHE A 82 -1.48 -2.30 -5.86
C PHE A 82 -2.85 -2.73 -5.36
N THR A 83 -2.89 -3.95 -4.83
CA THR A 83 -4.07 -4.46 -4.14
C THR A 83 -3.61 -5.04 -2.80
N ILE A 84 -4.30 -4.67 -1.74
CA ILE A 84 -4.04 -5.20 -0.41
C ILE A 84 -5.34 -5.77 0.15
N ARG A 85 -5.27 -6.96 0.73
CA ARG A 85 -6.42 -7.53 1.39
C ARG A 85 -6.58 -6.91 2.77
N MET A 86 -7.77 -6.40 3.02
CA MET A 86 -8.11 -5.77 4.30
C MET A 86 -8.91 -6.74 5.16
N PRO A 87 -9.05 -6.48 6.47
CA PRO A 87 -9.85 -7.33 7.34
C PRO A 87 -11.30 -7.40 6.87
N SER A 88 -11.89 -8.59 6.97
CA SER A 88 -13.21 -8.84 6.42
C SER A 88 -14.34 -8.09 7.12
N ASN A 89 -14.09 -7.57 8.30
CA ASN A 89 -15.11 -6.82 9.03
C ASN A 89 -14.78 -5.33 9.10
N LYS A 90 -13.91 -4.85 8.23
CA LYS A 90 -13.43 -3.46 8.27
C LYS A 90 -13.67 -2.78 6.93
N LEU A 91 -14.92 -2.57 6.61
CA LEU A 91 -15.30 -1.88 5.38
C LEU A 91 -15.40 -0.38 5.65
N MET A 92 -14.26 0.23 5.85
CA MET A 92 -14.19 1.64 6.16
C MET A 92 -13.26 2.33 5.16
N THR A 93 -13.13 3.62 5.29
CA THR A 93 -12.21 4.37 4.45
C THR A 93 -10.78 4.14 4.94
N TYR A 94 -9.91 3.87 4.00
CA TYR A 94 -8.49 3.72 4.27
C TYR A 94 -7.72 4.84 3.62
N HIS A 95 -6.75 5.36 4.35
CA HIS A 95 -5.79 6.31 3.82
C HIS A 95 -4.54 5.54 3.45
N TRP A 96 -4.00 5.79 2.28
CA TRP A 96 -2.84 5.04 1.80
C TRP A 96 -1.78 5.97 1.26
N SER A 97 -0.55 5.49 1.31
CA SER A 97 0.60 6.14 0.69
C SER A 97 1.43 5.08 0.00
N ALA A 98 2.00 5.44 -1.13
CA ALA A 98 2.81 4.53 -1.91
C ALA A 98 4.01 5.27 -2.45
N VAL A 99 5.10 4.54 -2.62
CA VAL A 99 6.34 5.08 -3.19
C VAL A 99 6.90 4.05 -4.15
N GLY A 100 7.46 4.52 -5.25
CA GLY A 100 8.04 3.65 -6.26
C GLY A 100 8.78 4.41 -7.32
N LYS A 101 8.89 3.81 -8.49
CA LYS A 101 9.52 4.44 -9.63
C LYS A 101 8.61 4.45 -10.83
#